data_2546512c8a9df8eca9cae2a3d1c25abb
#
_entry.id   2546512c8a9df8eca9cae2a3d1c25abb
#
_cell.length_a   1.000
_cell.length_b   1.000
_cell.length_c   1.000
_cell.angle_alpha   90.00
_cell.angle_beta   90.00
_cell.angle_gamma   90.00
#
_symmetry.space_group_name_H-M   'P 1'
#
loop_
_entity.id
_entity.type
_entity.pdbx_description
1 polymer ?
#
loop_
_entity_poly.entity_id
_entity_poly.type
_entity_poly.pdbx_seq_one_letter_code
_entity_poly.pdbx_strand_id
1 'polypeptide(L)'
;MTESLPDFEDLPLDRDAKILDHHPSGLVAIDKPVGVLTHPNRKDEKKARTLLRADYDFQEERYTWVDDAGGKRSLHLVHRLDSPTSGVLLATFSAELAVSLRKSFAARETHKTYYAIVREKGKARDGHWKDRLDEVREDGKLRVKAGRGHEALAKVTFERRRVGRLGLSLIRLEPITGRTHQLRVQASTRGFPIVGDRIYGDFALNRKIARASRVERLCLHATSIELDFKYQGNPIKFYAESPLPRIMGKLLS
;
A
#
# COMPACT_ATOMS: atom_id res chain seq x y z
N MET A 1 -34.41 2.67 -8.96
CA MET A 1 -34.11 1.27 -8.62
C MET A 1 -32.76 1.29 -7.94
N THR A 2 -32.70 1.12 -6.63
CA THR A 2 -31.45 0.94 -5.90
C THR A 2 -30.93 -0.43 -6.27
N GLU A 3 -29.92 -0.50 -7.16
CA GLU A 3 -29.17 -1.75 -7.35
C GLU A 3 -28.66 -2.17 -5.97
N SER A 4 -29.03 -3.38 -5.55
CA SER A 4 -28.46 -3.98 -4.37
C SER A 4 -26.95 -4.05 -4.54
N LEU A 5 -26.18 -3.61 -3.53
CA LEU A 5 -24.72 -3.80 -3.56
C LEU A 5 -24.43 -5.28 -3.81
N PRO A 6 -23.43 -5.59 -4.65
CA PRO A 6 -22.99 -6.97 -4.84
C PRO A 6 -22.48 -7.52 -3.51
N ASP A 7 -22.60 -8.83 -3.35
CA ASP A 7 -21.99 -9.50 -2.21
C ASP A 7 -20.47 -9.30 -2.25
N PHE A 8 -19.90 -8.86 -1.15
CA PHE A 8 -18.45 -8.66 -1.06
C PHE A 8 -17.68 -9.97 -1.18
N GLU A 9 -18.33 -11.11 -0.87
CA GLU A 9 -17.74 -12.45 -0.99
C GLU A 9 -17.54 -12.88 -2.45
N ASP A 10 -18.30 -12.30 -3.38
CA ASP A 10 -18.22 -12.60 -4.83
C ASP A 10 -17.11 -11.82 -5.56
N LEU A 11 -16.28 -11.07 -4.85
CA LEU A 11 -15.16 -10.38 -5.46
C LEU A 11 -14.14 -11.38 -6.05
N PRO A 12 -13.79 -11.30 -7.35
CA PRO A 12 -12.80 -12.18 -7.96
C PRO A 12 -11.37 -11.83 -7.53
N LEU A 13 -11.12 -11.81 -6.23
CA LEU A 13 -9.85 -11.45 -5.63
C LEU A 13 -8.71 -12.38 -6.09
N ASP A 14 -7.48 -11.86 -6.11
CA ASP A 14 -6.30 -12.71 -6.12
C ASP A 14 -6.36 -13.71 -4.96
N ARG A 15 -5.89 -14.94 -5.19
CA ARG A 15 -6.00 -16.06 -4.25
C ARG A 15 -5.47 -15.80 -2.84
N ASP A 16 -4.52 -14.89 -2.70
CA ASP A 16 -3.89 -14.53 -1.42
C ASP A 16 -4.43 -13.22 -0.85
N ALA A 17 -5.28 -12.48 -1.59
CA ALA A 17 -5.95 -11.28 -1.11
C ALA A 17 -7.17 -11.64 -0.25
N LYS A 18 -7.49 -10.79 0.71
CA LYS A 18 -8.62 -11.02 1.64
C LYS A 18 -9.36 -9.72 1.88
N ILE A 19 -10.66 -9.81 2.08
CA ILE A 19 -11.44 -8.69 2.62
C ILE A 19 -11.12 -8.58 4.10
N LEU A 20 -10.81 -7.36 4.54
CA LEU A 20 -10.56 -7.03 5.94
C LEU A 20 -11.81 -6.50 6.62
N ASP A 21 -12.49 -5.59 5.92
CA ASP A 21 -13.71 -4.94 6.40
C ASP A 21 -14.47 -4.31 5.23
N HIS A 22 -15.74 -4.01 5.42
CA HIS A 22 -16.57 -3.33 4.42
C HIS A 22 -17.65 -2.48 5.09
N HIS A 23 -18.20 -1.53 4.32
CA HIS A 23 -19.27 -0.63 4.77
C HIS A 23 -20.47 -0.68 3.81
N PRO A 24 -21.73 -0.56 4.29
CA PRO A 24 -22.93 -0.57 3.46
C PRO A 24 -22.97 0.49 2.33
N SER A 25 -22.08 1.50 2.35
CA SER A 25 -21.91 2.43 1.24
C SER A 25 -21.22 1.81 0.00
N GLY A 26 -20.81 0.54 0.08
CA GLY A 26 -20.03 -0.14 -0.95
C GLY A 26 -18.51 0.04 -0.81
N LEU A 27 -18.03 0.66 0.26
CA LEU A 27 -16.60 0.73 0.57
C LEU A 27 -16.10 -0.63 1.06
N VAL A 28 -14.93 -1.05 0.59
CA VAL A 28 -14.26 -2.29 1.01
C VAL A 28 -12.78 -2.06 1.26
N ALA A 29 -12.29 -2.64 2.36
CA ALA A 29 -10.87 -2.72 2.68
C ALA A 29 -10.36 -4.13 2.36
N ILE A 30 -9.29 -4.21 1.60
CA ILE A 30 -8.70 -5.46 1.12
C ILE A 30 -7.26 -5.57 1.63
N ASP A 31 -6.88 -6.71 2.19
CA ASP A 31 -5.48 -7.05 2.46
C ASP A 31 -4.81 -7.44 1.16
N LYS A 32 -4.04 -6.50 0.60
CA LYS A 32 -3.28 -6.75 -0.63
C LYS A 32 -2.02 -7.55 -0.32
N PRO A 33 -1.82 -8.73 -0.88
CA PRO A 33 -0.61 -9.51 -0.65
C PRO A 33 0.60 -8.86 -1.32
N VAL A 34 1.79 -9.23 -0.83
CA VAL A 34 3.06 -8.84 -1.42
C VAL A 34 3.21 -9.43 -2.82
N GLY A 35 3.77 -8.65 -3.77
CA GLY A 35 4.03 -9.09 -5.14
C GLY A 35 2.82 -9.04 -6.07
N VAL A 36 1.65 -8.70 -5.55
CA VAL A 36 0.42 -8.48 -6.32
C VAL A 36 0.32 -7.00 -6.71
N LEU A 37 0.06 -6.73 -7.97
CA LEU A 37 -0.19 -5.37 -8.47
C LEU A 37 -1.56 -4.88 -7.99
N THR A 38 -1.65 -3.61 -7.62
CA THR A 38 -2.95 -2.98 -7.34
C THR A 38 -3.84 -2.97 -8.58
N HIS A 39 -3.25 -2.77 -9.77
CA HIS A 39 -3.87 -2.85 -11.09
C HIS A 39 -2.78 -3.22 -12.11
N PRO A 40 -3.12 -3.69 -13.34
CA PRO A 40 -2.14 -3.94 -14.39
C PRO A 40 -1.33 -2.68 -14.70
N ASN A 41 -0.05 -2.81 -15.05
CA ASN A 41 0.78 -1.67 -15.44
C ASN A 41 0.51 -1.22 -16.90
N ARG A 42 0.07 -2.16 -17.75
CA ARG A 42 -0.24 -1.96 -19.18
C ARG A 42 -1.47 -2.76 -19.56
N LYS A 43 -2.19 -2.31 -20.61
CA LYS A 43 -3.38 -3.01 -21.12
C LYS A 43 -3.12 -4.47 -21.52
N ASP A 44 -1.90 -4.80 -21.96
CA ASP A 44 -1.55 -6.13 -22.46
C ASP A 44 -0.85 -7.03 -21.45
N GLU A 45 -0.79 -6.65 -20.17
CA GLU A 45 -0.06 -7.38 -19.13
C GLU A 45 -0.89 -8.54 -18.55
N LYS A 46 -1.26 -9.51 -19.41
CA LYS A 46 -2.12 -10.66 -19.05
C LYS A 46 -1.51 -11.65 -18.04
N LYS A 47 -0.18 -11.59 -17.79
CA LYS A 47 0.52 -12.56 -16.92
C LYS A 47 0.82 -12.05 -15.52
N ALA A 48 0.62 -10.77 -15.22
CA ALA A 48 0.89 -10.22 -13.92
C ALA A 48 -0.26 -10.52 -12.95
N ARG A 49 0.08 -10.92 -11.72
CA ARG A 49 -0.91 -11.05 -10.65
C ARG A 49 -1.40 -9.66 -10.24
N THR A 50 -2.67 -9.43 -10.36
CA THR A 50 -3.37 -8.20 -10.00
C THR A 50 -4.32 -8.45 -8.83
N LEU A 51 -4.75 -7.39 -8.15
CA LEU A 51 -5.63 -7.46 -6.97
C LEU A 51 -6.91 -8.27 -7.25
N LEU A 52 -7.53 -8.04 -8.41
CA LEU A 52 -8.66 -8.83 -8.90
C LEU A 52 -8.28 -9.58 -10.18
N ARG A 53 -8.85 -10.75 -10.37
CA ARG A 53 -8.82 -11.54 -11.61
C ARG A 53 -9.95 -11.06 -12.54
N ALA A 54 -9.84 -9.82 -13.02
CA ALA A 54 -10.85 -9.11 -13.78
C ALA A 54 -10.19 -8.12 -14.74
N ASP A 55 -10.93 -7.65 -15.73
CA ASP A 55 -10.47 -6.61 -16.64
C ASP A 55 -10.31 -5.28 -15.89
N TYR A 56 -9.40 -4.42 -16.38
CA TYR A 56 -9.13 -3.13 -15.73
C TYR A 56 -9.30 -1.98 -16.73
N ASP A 57 -10.16 -1.04 -16.38
CA ASP A 57 -10.36 0.22 -17.09
C ASP A 57 -9.41 1.29 -16.52
N PHE A 58 -8.42 1.69 -17.33
CA PHE A 58 -7.40 2.68 -16.94
C PHE A 58 -7.94 4.12 -16.90
N GLN A 59 -9.03 4.42 -17.58
CA GLN A 59 -9.62 5.77 -17.59
C GLN A 59 -10.44 5.99 -16.31
N GLU A 60 -11.25 4.99 -15.96
CA GLU A 60 -12.14 5.05 -14.80
C GLU A 60 -11.48 4.55 -13.51
N GLU A 61 -10.25 4.02 -13.60
CA GLU A 61 -9.49 3.41 -12.47
C GLU A 61 -10.32 2.35 -11.73
N ARG A 62 -10.95 1.44 -12.50
CA ARG A 62 -11.82 0.38 -11.95
C ARG A 62 -11.54 -0.98 -12.58
N TYR A 63 -11.79 -2.02 -11.80
CA TYR A 63 -11.95 -3.37 -12.29
C TYR A 63 -13.38 -3.60 -12.78
N THR A 64 -13.54 -4.46 -13.79
CA THR A 64 -14.85 -4.85 -14.34
C THR A 64 -14.89 -6.34 -14.59
N TRP A 65 -16.01 -6.99 -14.24
CA TRP A 65 -16.25 -8.41 -14.47
C TRP A 65 -17.73 -8.69 -14.65
N VAL A 66 -18.05 -9.91 -15.03
CA VAL A 66 -19.42 -10.43 -15.06
C VAL A 66 -19.53 -11.43 -13.90
N ASP A 67 -20.54 -11.27 -13.04
CA ASP A 67 -20.80 -12.20 -11.96
C ASP A 67 -21.46 -13.50 -12.45
N ASP A 68 -21.63 -14.47 -11.56
CA ASP A 68 -22.21 -15.78 -11.91
C ASP A 68 -23.69 -15.68 -12.37
N ALA A 69 -24.40 -14.60 -12.03
CA ALA A 69 -25.75 -14.32 -12.48
C ALA A 69 -25.80 -13.59 -13.84
N GLY A 70 -24.65 -13.30 -14.46
CA GLY A 70 -24.53 -12.56 -15.72
C GLY A 70 -24.60 -11.03 -15.56
N GLY A 71 -24.56 -10.53 -14.33
CA GLY A 71 -24.57 -9.10 -14.01
C GLY A 71 -23.19 -8.46 -14.22
N LYS A 72 -23.16 -7.29 -14.88
CA LYS A 72 -21.92 -6.50 -14.98
C LYS A 72 -21.61 -5.86 -13.64
N ARG A 73 -20.39 -6.06 -13.14
CA ARG A 73 -19.89 -5.52 -11.89
C ARG A 73 -18.67 -4.64 -12.10
N SER A 74 -18.46 -3.70 -11.20
CA SER A 74 -17.24 -2.88 -11.19
C SER A 74 -16.79 -2.57 -9.76
N LEU A 75 -15.46 -2.47 -9.58
CA LEU A 75 -14.84 -2.05 -8.34
C LEU A 75 -13.83 -0.94 -8.62
N HIS A 76 -14.08 0.24 -8.09
CA HIS A 76 -13.25 1.43 -8.26
C HIS A 76 -12.13 1.45 -7.22
N LEU A 77 -10.89 1.68 -7.66
CA LEU A 77 -9.78 1.87 -6.74
C LEU A 77 -9.82 3.28 -6.15
N VAL A 78 -9.61 3.39 -4.85
CA VAL A 78 -9.52 4.67 -4.13
C VAL A 78 -8.08 5.17 -4.09
N HIS A 79 -7.15 4.26 -3.84
CA HIS A 79 -5.71 4.52 -3.84
C HIS A 79 -4.95 3.28 -4.29
N ARG A 80 -3.62 3.34 -4.28
CA ARG A 80 -2.76 2.23 -4.72
C ARG A 80 -1.63 1.98 -3.74
N LEU A 81 -1.18 0.73 -3.69
CA LEU A 81 0.06 0.30 -3.06
C LEU A 81 1.03 -0.21 -4.13
N ASP A 82 2.32 -0.02 -3.91
CA ASP A 82 3.35 -0.65 -4.75
C ASP A 82 3.18 -2.17 -4.76
N SER A 83 3.52 -2.84 -5.86
CA SER A 83 3.45 -4.31 -5.94
C SER A 83 4.15 -5.00 -4.77
N PRO A 84 5.38 -4.62 -4.37
CA PRO A 84 6.06 -5.28 -3.25
C PRO A 84 5.55 -4.86 -1.86
N THR A 85 4.68 -3.85 -1.74
CA THR A 85 4.05 -3.44 -0.48
C THR A 85 2.78 -4.26 -0.25
N SER A 86 2.59 -4.76 0.97
CA SER A 86 1.36 -5.47 1.36
C SER A 86 0.51 -4.64 2.33
N GLY A 87 -0.70 -5.08 2.60
CA GLY A 87 -1.58 -4.52 3.63
C GLY A 87 -2.82 -3.83 3.08
N VAL A 88 -3.41 -2.95 3.88
CA VAL A 88 -4.73 -2.36 3.64
C VAL A 88 -4.76 -1.52 2.36
N LEU A 89 -5.71 -1.86 1.49
CA LEU A 89 -6.05 -1.12 0.28
C LEU A 89 -7.56 -0.92 0.22
N LEU A 90 -8.00 0.30 -0.11
CA LEU A 90 -9.42 0.64 -0.22
C LEU A 90 -9.89 0.65 -1.66
N ALA A 91 -11.08 0.11 -1.86
CA ALA A 91 -11.82 0.16 -3.10
C ALA A 91 -13.33 0.33 -2.81
N THR A 92 -14.12 0.64 -3.81
CA THR A 92 -15.58 0.79 -3.63
C THR A 92 -16.36 0.40 -4.88
N PHE A 93 -17.56 -0.12 -4.68
CA PHE A 93 -18.52 -0.38 -5.77
C PHE A 93 -19.16 0.90 -6.31
N SER A 94 -19.16 2.01 -5.53
CA SER A 94 -19.75 3.28 -5.93
C SER A 94 -18.75 4.20 -6.61
N ALA A 95 -19.03 4.57 -7.87
CA ALA A 95 -18.20 5.54 -8.61
C ALA A 95 -18.18 6.91 -7.92
N GLU A 96 -19.34 7.36 -7.40
CA GLU A 96 -19.47 8.62 -6.67
C GLU A 96 -18.61 8.63 -5.41
N LEU A 97 -18.70 7.54 -4.62
CA LEU A 97 -17.88 7.39 -3.42
C LEU A 97 -16.38 7.34 -3.76
N ALA A 98 -15.98 6.67 -4.84
CA ALA A 98 -14.60 6.65 -5.28
C ALA A 98 -14.05 8.06 -5.54
N VAL A 99 -14.82 8.89 -6.25
CA VAL A 99 -14.46 10.30 -6.51
C VAL A 99 -14.33 11.08 -5.20
N SER A 100 -15.29 10.93 -4.28
CA SER A 100 -15.27 11.59 -2.98
C SER A 100 -14.04 11.18 -2.16
N LEU A 101 -13.78 9.89 -2.04
CA LEU A 101 -12.64 9.38 -1.28
C LEU A 101 -11.29 9.78 -1.89
N ARG A 102 -11.14 9.76 -3.22
CA ARG A 102 -9.92 10.26 -3.89
C ARG A 102 -9.67 11.74 -3.57
N LYS A 103 -10.72 12.57 -3.45
CA LYS A 103 -10.61 13.96 -3.00
C LYS A 103 -10.10 14.05 -1.56
N SER A 104 -10.63 13.25 -0.63
CA SER A 104 -10.16 13.18 0.76
C SER A 104 -8.70 12.73 0.85
N PHE A 105 -8.27 11.77 0.01
CA PHE A 105 -6.84 11.40 -0.10
C PHE A 105 -5.98 12.56 -0.60
N ALA A 106 -6.44 13.29 -1.61
CA ALA A 106 -5.74 14.45 -2.15
C ALA A 106 -5.68 15.61 -1.13
N ALA A 107 -6.74 15.79 -0.33
CA ALA A 107 -6.84 16.77 0.75
C ALA A 107 -6.05 16.38 2.01
N ARG A 108 -5.46 15.16 2.04
CA ARG A 108 -4.70 14.64 3.18
C ARG A 108 -5.57 14.40 4.44
N GLU A 109 -6.83 14.12 4.27
CA GLU A 109 -7.82 13.86 5.33
C GLU A 109 -7.86 12.39 5.77
N THR A 110 -6.92 11.57 5.28
CA THR A 110 -6.82 10.14 5.59
C THR A 110 -5.61 9.85 6.45
N HIS A 111 -5.79 9.08 7.52
CA HIS A 111 -4.71 8.61 8.37
C HIS A 111 -4.27 7.20 7.94
N LYS A 112 -3.02 7.07 7.54
CA LYS A 112 -2.43 5.80 7.08
C LYS A 112 -1.26 5.45 7.95
N THR A 113 -1.23 4.23 8.46
CA THR A 113 -0.10 3.71 9.22
C THR A 113 0.55 2.57 8.48
N TYR A 114 1.87 2.65 8.37
CA TYR A 114 2.71 1.59 7.81
C TYR A 114 3.73 1.15 8.83
N TYR A 115 4.05 -0.13 8.83
CA TYR A 115 5.24 -0.63 9.50
C TYR A 115 6.30 -1.04 8.50
N ALA A 116 7.55 -0.69 8.82
CA ALA A 116 8.70 -1.12 8.05
C ALA A 116 9.79 -1.70 8.96
N ILE A 117 10.47 -2.74 8.47
CA ILE A 117 11.68 -3.24 9.11
C ILE A 117 12.88 -2.67 8.37
N VAL A 118 13.76 -2.00 9.12
CA VAL A 118 14.88 -1.26 8.57
C VAL A 118 16.20 -1.65 9.22
N ARG A 119 17.31 -1.39 8.52
CA ARG A 119 18.62 -1.34 9.12
C ARG A 119 18.97 0.09 9.52
N GLU A 120 19.37 0.31 10.76
CA GLU A 120 19.86 1.62 11.20
C GLU A 120 21.32 1.84 10.77
N LYS A 121 21.52 2.71 9.78
CA LYS A 121 22.83 3.29 9.41
C LYS A 121 22.90 4.78 9.74
N GLY A 122 21.75 5.43 9.88
CA GLY A 122 21.58 6.84 10.21
C GLY A 122 21.31 7.09 11.69
N LYS A 123 21.15 8.37 12.04
CA LYS A 123 20.74 8.78 13.39
C LYS A 123 19.23 8.62 13.54
N ALA A 124 18.81 7.60 14.28
CA ALA A 124 17.40 7.32 14.54
C ALA A 124 16.81 8.37 15.49
N ARG A 125 15.81 9.08 15.03
CA ARG A 125 15.01 10.04 15.80
C ARG A 125 13.57 10.00 15.31
N ASP A 126 12.63 10.04 16.22
CA ASP A 126 11.22 10.29 15.91
C ASP A 126 11.07 11.70 15.34
N GLY A 127 10.08 11.88 14.48
CA GLY A 127 9.83 13.19 13.89
C GLY A 127 9.20 13.14 12.50
N HIS A 128 9.46 14.15 11.70
CA HIS A 128 8.91 14.28 10.36
C HIS A 128 10.00 14.17 9.30
N TRP A 129 9.77 13.34 8.30
CA TRP A 129 10.57 13.28 7.10
C TRP A 129 9.94 14.20 6.05
N LYS A 130 10.70 15.20 5.65
CA LYS A 130 10.28 16.17 4.64
C LYS A 130 11.30 16.16 3.51
N ASP A 131 10.84 15.88 2.31
CA ASP A 131 11.64 15.83 1.09
C ASP A 131 10.86 16.40 -0.09
N ARG A 132 11.56 16.56 -1.21
CA ARG A 132 10.98 16.69 -2.54
C ARG A 132 11.44 15.50 -3.38
N LEU A 133 10.53 14.88 -4.11
CA LEU A 133 10.79 13.66 -4.87
C LEU A 133 10.50 13.90 -6.35
N ASP A 134 11.45 13.46 -7.17
CA ASP A 134 11.34 13.43 -8.63
C ASP A 134 11.13 11.99 -9.10
N GLU A 135 10.17 11.79 -10.00
CA GLU A 135 10.02 10.56 -10.74
C GLU A 135 10.91 10.62 -11.99
N VAL A 136 11.80 9.64 -12.14
CA VAL A 136 12.70 9.51 -13.29
C VAL A 136 12.53 8.13 -13.93
N ARG A 137 12.77 8.02 -15.23
CA ARG A 137 12.80 6.74 -15.93
C ARG A 137 14.24 6.38 -16.25
N GLU A 138 14.71 5.25 -15.72
CA GLU A 138 16.01 4.68 -15.96
C GLU A 138 15.82 3.27 -16.52
N ASP A 139 16.39 2.99 -17.70
CA ASP A 139 16.25 1.72 -18.44
C ASP A 139 14.77 1.29 -18.58
N GLY A 140 13.89 2.24 -18.91
CA GLY A 140 12.44 2.02 -19.03
C GLY A 140 11.70 1.76 -17.72
N LYS A 141 12.38 1.74 -16.58
CA LYS A 141 11.81 1.51 -15.25
C LYS A 141 11.64 2.81 -14.49
N LEU A 142 10.50 2.94 -13.80
CA LEU A 142 10.24 4.07 -12.91
C LEU A 142 11.17 3.98 -11.69
N ARG A 143 11.83 5.09 -11.40
CA ARG A 143 12.63 5.34 -10.20
C ARG A 143 12.19 6.64 -9.58
N VAL A 144 12.44 6.77 -8.29
CA VAL A 144 12.19 8.01 -7.55
C VAL A 144 13.46 8.42 -6.83
N LYS A 145 13.80 9.68 -6.91
CA LYS A 145 14.99 10.25 -6.25
C LYS A 145 14.60 11.48 -5.45
N ALA A 146 15.37 11.76 -4.39
CA ALA A 146 15.29 13.05 -3.73
C ALA A 146 15.78 14.13 -4.71
N GLY A 147 15.05 15.24 -4.83
CA GLY A 147 15.31 16.29 -5.82
C GLY A 147 14.48 17.54 -5.59
N ARG A 148 13.94 18.13 -6.66
CA ARG A 148 13.16 19.38 -6.63
C ARG A 148 11.67 19.19 -6.93
N GLY A 149 11.22 17.97 -7.18
CA GLY A 149 9.86 17.64 -7.57
C GLY A 149 8.80 17.85 -6.48
N HIS A 150 7.93 16.90 -6.34
CA HIS A 150 6.77 17.01 -5.44
C HIS A 150 7.13 16.83 -3.97
N GLU A 151 6.48 17.62 -3.10
CA GLU A 151 6.59 17.48 -1.65
C GLU A 151 6.19 16.07 -1.18
N ALA A 152 7.00 15.52 -0.29
CA ALA A 152 6.82 14.23 0.34
C ALA A 152 7.00 14.36 1.85
N LEU A 153 5.91 14.15 2.59
CA LEU A 153 5.85 14.31 4.04
C LEU A 153 5.40 13.00 4.70
N ALA A 154 6.12 12.58 5.74
CA ALA A 154 5.72 11.46 6.58
C ALA A 154 6.18 11.69 8.02
N LYS A 155 5.39 11.26 9.01
CA LYS A 155 5.82 11.15 10.39
C LYS A 155 6.47 9.77 10.57
N VAL A 156 7.53 9.70 11.37
CA VAL A 156 8.24 8.47 11.69
C VAL A 156 8.36 8.31 13.21
N THR A 157 8.16 7.08 13.68
CA THR A 157 8.40 6.68 15.07
C THR A 157 9.19 5.37 15.10
N PHE A 158 10.23 5.32 15.89
CA PHE A 158 11.05 4.10 16.07
C PHE A 158 10.49 3.28 17.23
N GLU A 159 9.61 2.30 16.89
CA GLU A 159 8.90 1.45 17.87
C GLU A 159 9.81 0.46 18.58
N ARG A 160 10.71 -0.19 17.84
CA ARG A 160 11.70 -1.14 18.38
C ARG A 160 13.02 -0.94 17.66
N ARG A 161 14.10 -0.84 18.41
CA ARG A 161 15.41 -0.52 17.84
C ARG A 161 16.42 -1.62 18.04
N ARG A 162 17.12 -1.97 16.96
CA ARG A 162 18.26 -2.92 16.96
C ARG A 162 17.96 -4.22 17.68
N VAL A 163 16.77 -4.76 17.44
CA VAL A 163 16.31 -6.00 18.07
C VAL A 163 16.67 -7.23 17.23
N GLY A 164 16.57 -8.41 17.86
CA GLY A 164 16.85 -9.68 17.22
C GLY A 164 18.34 -9.86 16.86
N ARG A 165 18.65 -11.03 16.33
CA ARG A 165 20.03 -11.42 15.97
C ARG A 165 20.66 -10.58 14.86
N LEU A 166 19.84 -9.93 14.06
CA LEU A 166 20.26 -9.12 12.91
C LEU A 166 20.36 -7.63 13.23
N GLY A 167 20.01 -7.20 14.45
CA GLY A 167 20.02 -5.81 14.89
C GLY A 167 19.15 -4.90 14.02
N LEU A 168 17.95 -5.36 13.67
CA LEU A 168 16.99 -4.64 12.86
C LEU A 168 16.06 -3.79 13.72
N SER A 169 15.42 -2.79 13.11
CA SER A 169 14.51 -1.90 13.81
C SER A 169 13.13 -1.92 13.14
N LEU A 170 12.08 -1.86 13.95
CA LEU A 170 10.71 -1.65 13.52
C LEU A 170 10.41 -0.15 13.61
N ILE A 171 10.00 0.42 12.49
CA ILE A 171 9.55 1.81 12.43
C ILE A 171 8.10 1.89 11.98
N ARG A 172 7.36 2.81 12.60
CA ARG A 172 6.04 3.23 12.18
C ARG A 172 6.17 4.47 11.32
N LEU A 173 5.50 4.45 10.19
CA LEU A 173 5.51 5.50 9.18
C LEU A 173 4.07 5.94 8.92
N GLU A 174 3.80 7.22 9.07
CA GLU A 174 2.47 7.82 8.87
C GLU A 174 2.60 8.85 7.71
N PRO A 175 2.42 8.42 6.44
CA PRO A 175 2.57 9.31 5.30
C PRO A 175 1.43 10.31 5.21
N ILE A 176 1.76 11.59 5.22
CA ILE A 176 0.83 12.72 5.00
C ILE A 176 0.57 12.89 3.50
N THR A 177 1.57 12.67 2.68
CA THR A 177 1.47 12.62 1.22
C THR A 177 1.56 11.18 0.72
N GLY A 178 1.13 10.91 -0.52
CA GLY A 178 1.14 9.56 -1.11
C GLY A 178 1.90 9.51 -2.43
N ARG A 179 3.19 9.91 -2.45
CA ARG A 179 4.00 9.88 -3.68
C ARG A 179 4.51 8.48 -3.97
N THR A 180 4.72 8.19 -5.24
CA THR A 180 5.29 6.92 -5.70
C THR A 180 6.58 6.60 -4.94
N HIS A 181 6.70 5.39 -4.41
CA HIS A 181 7.85 4.91 -3.65
C HIS A 181 8.28 5.79 -2.45
N GLN A 182 7.44 6.75 -2.03
CA GLN A 182 7.79 7.78 -1.04
C GLN A 182 8.54 7.24 0.17
N LEU A 183 7.90 6.36 0.94
CA LEU A 183 8.44 5.85 2.20
C LEU A 183 9.75 5.07 2.00
N ARG A 184 9.88 4.40 0.87
CA ARG A 184 11.06 3.61 0.51
C ARG A 184 12.27 4.50 0.24
N VAL A 185 12.08 5.57 -0.53
CA VAL A 185 13.13 6.55 -0.83
C VAL A 185 13.48 7.34 0.41
N GLN A 186 12.50 7.86 1.15
CA GLN A 186 12.71 8.62 2.37
C GLN A 186 13.49 7.84 3.43
N ALA A 187 13.18 6.57 3.61
CA ALA A 187 13.90 5.69 4.53
C ALA A 187 15.36 5.47 4.06
N SER A 188 15.55 5.16 2.79
CA SER A 188 16.88 4.90 2.23
C SER A 188 17.80 6.11 2.31
N THR A 189 17.34 7.30 1.93
CA THR A 189 18.15 8.53 1.93
C THR A 189 18.58 8.96 3.33
N ARG A 190 17.85 8.54 4.37
CA ARG A 190 18.19 8.81 5.78
C ARG A 190 19.04 7.74 6.45
N GLY A 191 19.45 6.73 5.70
CA GLY A 191 20.24 5.62 6.23
C GLY A 191 19.40 4.59 6.98
N PHE A 192 18.12 4.44 6.62
CA PHE A 192 17.22 3.41 7.14
C PHE A 192 16.66 2.53 6.00
N PRO A 193 17.54 1.92 5.15
CA PRO A 193 17.05 1.11 4.03
C PRO A 193 16.13 0.02 4.53
N ILE A 194 14.96 -0.10 3.88
CA ILE A 194 13.96 -1.11 4.24
C ILE A 194 14.46 -2.49 3.80
N VAL A 195 14.34 -3.47 4.69
CA VAL A 195 14.71 -4.85 4.43
C VAL A 195 13.91 -5.40 3.24
N GLY A 196 14.61 -6.08 2.34
CA GLY A 196 14.00 -6.68 1.14
C GLY A 196 13.67 -5.70 0.02
N ASP A 197 13.98 -4.40 0.18
CA ASP A 197 13.81 -3.46 -0.93
C ASP A 197 14.86 -3.72 -2.02
N ARG A 198 14.36 -4.09 -3.21
CA ARG A 198 15.20 -4.43 -4.38
C ARG A 198 15.60 -3.22 -5.21
N ILE A 199 15.20 -2.00 -4.81
CA ILE A 199 15.49 -0.77 -5.56
C ILE A 199 16.30 0.19 -4.69
N TYR A 200 15.85 0.43 -3.45
CA TYR A 200 16.42 1.43 -2.54
C TYR A 200 17.06 0.81 -1.29
N GLY A 201 17.11 -0.52 -1.21
CA GLY A 201 17.57 -1.25 -0.04
C GLY A 201 19.08 -1.45 0.03
N ASP A 202 19.52 -2.07 1.11
CA ASP A 202 20.87 -2.60 1.27
C ASP A 202 20.94 -4.02 0.68
N PHE A 203 21.45 -4.14 -0.53
CA PHE A 203 21.45 -5.42 -1.27
C PHE A 203 22.35 -6.49 -0.61
N ALA A 204 23.45 -6.11 0.05
CA ALA A 204 24.31 -7.04 0.77
C ALA A 204 23.60 -7.60 2.00
N LEU A 205 22.96 -6.73 2.79
CA LEU A 205 22.14 -7.13 3.92
C LEU A 205 20.94 -7.98 3.47
N ASN A 206 20.23 -7.59 2.40
CA ASN A 206 19.08 -8.34 1.90
C ASN A 206 19.47 -9.79 1.55
N ARG A 207 20.62 -10.00 0.89
CA ARG A 207 21.14 -11.35 0.64
C ARG A 207 21.47 -12.12 1.93
N LYS A 208 22.06 -11.47 2.93
CA LYS A 208 22.34 -12.08 4.23
C LYS A 208 21.05 -12.49 4.93
N ILE A 209 20.05 -11.61 4.97
CA ILE A 209 18.75 -11.88 5.59
C ILE A 209 18.03 -13.02 4.87
N ALA A 210 17.99 -13.01 3.54
CA ALA A 210 17.36 -14.05 2.72
C ALA A 210 17.95 -15.43 3.04
N ARG A 211 19.29 -15.53 3.15
CA ARG A 211 19.96 -16.79 3.53
C ARG A 211 19.65 -17.24 4.97
N ALA A 212 19.59 -16.30 5.92
CA ALA A 212 19.41 -16.60 7.34
C ALA A 212 17.96 -16.87 7.73
N SER A 213 16.99 -16.20 7.10
CA SER A 213 15.58 -16.20 7.52
C SER A 213 14.58 -16.59 6.41
N ARG A 214 15.07 -16.78 5.17
CA ARG A 214 14.24 -16.98 3.96
C ARG A 214 13.24 -15.84 3.69
N VAL A 215 13.50 -14.64 4.23
CA VAL A 215 12.68 -13.45 3.98
C VAL A 215 13.27 -12.70 2.79
N GLU A 216 12.58 -12.72 1.65
CA GLU A 216 13.00 -12.08 0.40
C GLU A 216 12.07 -10.93 -0.03
N ARG A 217 10.98 -10.70 0.71
CA ARG A 217 10.01 -9.66 0.42
C ARG A 217 10.45 -8.29 0.90
N LEU A 218 9.91 -7.23 0.30
CA LEU A 218 9.92 -5.90 0.90
C LEU A 218 9.21 -5.93 2.26
N CYS A 219 9.90 -5.55 3.32
CA CYS A 219 9.35 -5.45 4.68
C CYS A 219 8.73 -4.07 4.92
N LEU A 220 7.79 -3.68 4.06
CA LEU A 220 6.90 -2.53 4.20
C LEU A 220 5.47 -3.03 4.10
N HIS A 221 4.65 -2.65 5.09
CA HIS A 221 3.28 -3.12 5.24
C HIS A 221 2.36 -1.97 5.62
N ALA A 222 1.29 -1.75 4.85
CA ALA A 222 0.22 -0.81 5.16
C ALA A 222 -0.68 -1.43 6.22
N THR A 223 -0.43 -1.09 7.49
CA THR A 223 -1.06 -1.76 8.63
C THR A 223 -2.48 -1.28 8.87
N SER A 224 -2.72 0.02 8.82
CA SER A 224 -4.07 0.54 9.01
C SER A 224 -4.36 1.77 8.19
N ILE A 225 -5.64 1.98 7.99
CA ILE A 225 -6.18 3.20 7.40
C ILE A 225 -7.40 3.65 8.21
N GLU A 226 -7.48 4.95 8.46
CA GLU A 226 -8.62 5.61 9.09
C GLU A 226 -9.00 6.80 8.24
N LEU A 227 -10.30 6.97 8.01
CA LEU A 227 -10.85 8.08 7.25
C LEU A 227 -12.23 8.46 7.77
N ASP A 228 -12.47 9.77 7.83
CA ASP A 228 -13.76 10.36 8.07
C ASP A 228 -14.25 10.99 6.75
N PHE A 229 -15.45 10.63 6.31
CA PHE A 229 -16.02 11.16 5.07
C PHE A 229 -17.53 11.30 5.16
N LYS A 230 -18.12 12.00 4.20
CA LYS A 230 -19.57 12.10 4.07
C LYS A 230 -20.02 11.31 2.85
N TYR A 231 -21.08 10.54 3.04
CA TYR A 231 -21.73 9.83 1.91
C TYR A 231 -23.23 10.00 2.03
N GLN A 232 -23.87 10.51 0.97
CA GLN A 232 -25.30 10.83 0.94
C GLN A 232 -25.74 11.70 2.13
N GLY A 233 -24.92 12.69 2.51
CA GLY A 233 -25.17 13.61 3.61
C GLY A 233 -24.80 13.06 5.01
N ASN A 234 -24.57 11.77 5.18
CA ASN A 234 -24.25 11.14 6.46
C ASN A 234 -22.75 11.11 6.70
N PRO A 235 -22.27 11.49 7.91
CA PRO A 235 -20.88 11.32 8.30
C PRO A 235 -20.58 9.84 8.54
N ILE A 236 -19.48 9.34 7.97
CA ILE A 236 -19.01 7.97 8.11
C ILE A 236 -17.58 8.00 8.64
N LYS A 237 -17.34 7.20 9.67
CA LYS A 237 -16.00 6.86 10.14
C LYS A 237 -15.70 5.44 9.73
N PHE A 238 -14.58 5.25 9.04
CA PHE A 238 -14.16 3.93 8.59
C PHE A 238 -12.72 3.66 9.03
N TYR A 239 -12.51 2.52 9.64
CA TYR A 239 -11.19 2.03 10.05
C TYR A 239 -11.02 0.61 9.54
N ALA A 240 -9.84 0.31 9.00
CA ALA A 240 -9.48 -1.05 8.64
C ALA A 240 -8.01 -1.31 9.00
N GLU A 241 -7.73 -2.54 9.42
CA GLU A 241 -6.41 -2.97 9.84
C GLU A 241 -6.03 -4.32 9.22
N SER A 242 -4.77 -4.42 8.78
CA SER A 242 -4.12 -5.65 8.39
C SER A 242 -2.96 -5.91 9.35
N PRO A 243 -2.95 -7.01 10.10
CA PRO A 243 -1.92 -7.26 11.10
C PRO A 243 -0.55 -7.47 10.44
N LEU A 244 0.51 -7.07 11.15
CA LEU A 244 1.88 -7.22 10.67
C LEU A 244 2.14 -8.70 10.26
N PRO A 245 2.57 -8.97 9.03
CA PRO A 245 2.81 -10.33 8.55
C PRO A 245 3.79 -11.10 9.45
N ARG A 246 3.42 -12.31 9.85
CA ARG A 246 4.23 -13.15 10.77
C ARG A 246 5.68 -13.29 10.33
N ILE A 247 5.92 -13.35 9.01
CA ILE A 247 7.28 -13.43 8.46
C ILE A 247 8.11 -12.17 8.75
N MET A 248 7.47 -10.99 8.84
CA MET A 248 8.14 -9.75 9.26
C MET A 248 8.42 -9.78 10.77
N GLY A 249 7.46 -10.24 11.58
CA GLY A 249 7.65 -10.38 13.03
C GLY A 249 8.84 -11.26 13.42
N LYS A 250 9.07 -12.35 12.69
CA LYS A 250 10.21 -13.26 12.90
C LYS A 250 11.60 -12.60 12.74
N LEU A 251 11.69 -11.50 12.01
CA LEU A 251 12.97 -10.76 11.88
C LEU A 251 13.31 -9.92 13.12
N LEU A 252 12.35 -9.74 14.01
CA LEU A 252 12.47 -8.89 15.21
C LEU A 252 12.61 -9.70 16.51
N SER A 253 12.61 -11.01 16.40
CA SER A 253 12.83 -11.97 17.50
C SER A 253 14.30 -12.42 17.66
#